data_7176421de1366d52498f5868f7cc5c36
#
_entry.id   7176421de1366d52498f5868f7cc5c36
#
_cell.length_a   1.000
_cell.length_b   1.000
_cell.length_c   1.000
_cell.angle_alpha   90.00
_cell.angle_beta   90.00
_cell.angle_gamma   90.00
#
_symmetry.space_group_name_H-M   'P 1'
#
loop_
_entity.id
_entity.type
_entity.pdbx_description
1 polymer ?
#
loop_
_entity_poly.entity_id
_entity_poly.type
_entity_poly.pdbx_seq_one_letter_code
_entity_poly.pdbx_strand_id
1 'polypeptide(L)'
;LEQLNPIYDSTANDGFFDFSRQDNGLTDAALNSVILELVKSIDIKHLLSVYFKQLQRFTSIKGICLQFDDERLSRGDTTPAMQSHKLDYRIEHRVYASVTYYDAKLVDVRDWRYLHSLHKCFTNPLKNALEHLMIKRLATKDHLTSLGNRVCYEETLNKLISQAYRKGDSFSLLALDLNKFKAVNDTYGHQTGDKVLTVFSQVLQHCLRDIDHAFRLGGDEFCCLLVDIDQEESQLVMQRIHKMVAENKLLKKYNVSCSIGAAIFDKLDTSDSLFARADEELYSQKKA
;
A
#
# COMPACT_ATOMS: atom_id res chain seq x y z
N LEU A 1 17.80 1.61 -26.56
CA LEU A 1 17.83 0.33 -25.82
C LEU A 1 19.27 0.07 -25.40
N GLU A 2 19.77 0.86 -24.46
CA GLU A 2 21.06 0.65 -23.82
C GLU A 2 20.95 -0.51 -22.83
N GLN A 3 21.88 -1.43 -22.94
CA GLN A 3 22.01 -2.60 -22.07
C GLN A 3 22.28 -2.12 -20.65
N LEU A 4 21.27 -2.18 -19.79
CA LEU A 4 21.42 -1.97 -18.36
C LEU A 4 22.13 -3.19 -17.76
N ASN A 5 23.45 -3.14 -17.70
CA ASN A 5 24.23 -4.04 -16.85
C ASN A 5 23.95 -3.67 -15.38
N PRO A 6 23.52 -4.60 -14.53
CA PRO A 6 23.44 -4.34 -13.11
C PRO A 6 24.87 -4.16 -12.56
N ILE A 7 25.23 -2.91 -12.23
CA ILE A 7 26.51 -2.61 -11.61
C ILE A 7 26.40 -3.03 -10.15
N TYR A 8 27.03 -4.14 -9.82
CA TYR A 8 27.32 -4.52 -8.44
C TYR A 8 28.39 -3.56 -7.90
N ASP A 9 28.04 -2.70 -6.96
CA ASP A 9 29.02 -1.96 -6.20
C ASP A 9 29.51 -2.84 -5.02
N SER A 10 30.65 -3.47 -5.22
CA SER A 10 31.34 -4.31 -4.21
C SER A 10 32.15 -3.48 -3.20
N THR A 11 31.93 -2.18 -3.09
CA THR A 11 32.76 -1.30 -2.24
C THR A 11 32.30 -1.20 -0.78
N ALA A 12 31.34 -2.02 -0.35
CA ALA A 12 31.05 -2.16 1.07
C ALA A 12 31.81 -3.35 1.64
N ASN A 13 33.10 -3.14 1.96
CA ASN A 13 33.91 -3.87 2.94
C ASN A 13 33.85 -5.42 2.93
N ASP A 14 33.81 -6.06 1.75
CA ASP A 14 33.88 -7.51 1.61
C ASP A 14 35.33 -7.97 1.33
N GLY A 15 36.30 -7.50 2.13
CA GLY A 15 37.69 -7.78 2.00
C GLY A 15 38.12 -9.21 2.33
N PHE A 16 37.23 -10.21 2.28
CA PHE A 16 37.59 -11.57 2.67
C PHE A 16 37.39 -12.71 1.67
N PHE A 17 36.66 -12.47 0.53
CA PHE A 17 36.45 -13.56 -0.43
C PHE A 17 36.59 -13.11 -1.88
N ASP A 18 37.75 -13.48 -2.49
CA ASP A 18 37.92 -13.39 -3.94
C ASP A 18 37.15 -14.55 -4.60
N PHE A 19 35.99 -14.21 -5.20
CA PHE A 19 35.13 -15.18 -5.88
C PHE A 19 35.54 -15.46 -7.34
N SER A 20 36.73 -15.03 -7.77
CA SER A 20 37.18 -15.15 -9.16
C SER A 20 37.66 -16.54 -9.57
N ARG A 21 37.68 -17.51 -8.63
CA ARG A 21 38.16 -18.88 -8.94
C ARG A 21 37.23 -19.96 -8.39
N GLN A 22 36.57 -20.64 -9.33
CA GLN A 22 35.76 -21.86 -9.23
C GLN A 22 34.26 -21.66 -8.91
N ASP A 23 33.52 -21.89 -9.95
CA ASP A 23 32.08 -21.96 -10.11
C ASP A 23 31.46 -23.13 -9.30
N ASN A 24 31.20 -22.88 -8.01
CA ASN A 24 30.47 -23.80 -7.13
C ASN A 24 29.16 -23.16 -6.59
N GLY A 25 28.55 -22.29 -7.41
CA GLY A 25 27.21 -21.75 -7.19
C GLY A 25 26.12 -22.78 -7.48
N LEU A 26 24.86 -22.32 -7.45
CA LEU A 26 23.75 -23.13 -7.95
C LEU A 26 23.94 -23.43 -9.43
N THR A 27 23.57 -24.66 -9.84
CA THR A 27 23.64 -25.03 -11.27
C THR A 27 22.67 -24.18 -12.10
N ASP A 28 22.98 -23.98 -13.39
CA ASP A 28 22.10 -23.24 -14.32
C ASP A 28 20.68 -23.81 -14.37
N ALA A 29 20.55 -25.14 -14.29
CA ALA A 29 19.25 -25.79 -14.23
C ALA A 29 18.47 -25.42 -12.95
N ALA A 30 19.14 -25.35 -11.80
CA ALA A 30 18.54 -24.92 -10.55
C ALA A 30 18.15 -23.42 -10.59
N LEU A 31 19.03 -22.55 -11.12
CA LEU A 31 18.76 -21.12 -11.27
C LEU A 31 17.59 -20.88 -12.23
N ASN A 32 17.53 -21.57 -13.37
CA ASN A 32 16.42 -21.49 -14.30
C ASN A 32 15.10 -21.92 -13.66
N SER A 33 15.10 -22.99 -12.86
CA SER A 33 13.94 -23.44 -12.09
C SER A 33 13.45 -22.36 -11.10
N VAL A 34 14.37 -21.70 -10.39
CA VAL A 34 14.06 -20.60 -9.47
C VAL A 34 13.47 -19.41 -10.23
N ILE A 35 14.09 -18.98 -11.33
CA ILE A 35 13.61 -17.86 -12.16
C ILE A 35 12.20 -18.15 -12.67
N LEU A 36 11.95 -19.35 -13.19
CA LEU A 36 10.62 -19.75 -13.67
C LEU A 36 9.54 -19.65 -12.59
N GLU A 37 9.86 -19.95 -11.34
CA GLU A 37 8.92 -19.77 -10.22
C GLU A 37 8.73 -18.30 -9.85
N LEU A 38 9.79 -17.49 -9.87
CA LEU A 38 9.73 -16.06 -9.51
C LEU A 38 8.94 -15.24 -10.54
N VAL A 39 9.03 -15.55 -11.84
CA VAL A 39 8.33 -14.78 -12.88
C VAL A 39 6.83 -15.08 -12.98
N LYS A 40 6.32 -16.10 -12.28
CA LYS A 40 4.89 -16.43 -12.26
C LYS A 40 4.01 -15.40 -11.56
N SER A 41 4.58 -14.53 -10.75
CA SER A 41 3.85 -13.53 -10.00
C SER A 41 4.50 -12.17 -10.05
N ILE A 42 3.66 -11.15 -10.21
CA ILE A 42 4.03 -9.74 -10.12
C ILE A 42 3.54 -9.11 -8.80
N ASP A 43 2.75 -9.84 -8.00
CA ASP A 43 2.36 -9.40 -6.67
C ASP A 43 3.53 -9.51 -5.69
N ILE A 44 3.92 -8.39 -5.11
CA ILE A 44 5.12 -8.30 -4.25
C ILE A 44 5.06 -9.20 -3.01
N LYS A 45 3.86 -9.39 -2.41
CA LYS A 45 3.69 -10.23 -1.22
C LYS A 45 3.79 -11.71 -1.57
N HIS A 46 3.22 -12.09 -2.70
CA HIS A 46 3.31 -13.45 -3.21
C HIS A 46 4.73 -13.76 -3.71
N LEU A 47 5.33 -12.86 -4.47
CA LEU A 47 6.69 -12.96 -4.97
C LEU A 47 7.71 -13.16 -3.81
N LEU A 48 7.59 -12.37 -2.74
CA LEU A 48 8.45 -12.53 -1.55
C LEU A 48 8.26 -13.91 -0.89
N SER A 49 7.04 -14.43 -0.88
CA SER A 49 6.74 -15.75 -0.33
C SER A 49 7.36 -16.88 -1.17
N VAL A 50 7.31 -16.75 -2.50
CA VAL A 50 7.96 -17.69 -3.44
C VAL A 50 9.48 -17.62 -3.27
N TYR A 51 10.04 -16.42 -3.21
CA TYR A 51 11.48 -16.22 -3.01
C TYR A 51 11.97 -16.84 -1.70
N PHE A 52 11.24 -16.61 -0.61
CA PHE A 52 11.58 -17.20 0.69
C PHE A 52 11.57 -18.73 0.66
N LYS A 53 10.61 -19.36 -0.03
CA LYS A 53 10.60 -20.83 -0.23
C LYS A 53 11.83 -21.32 -0.98
N GLN A 54 12.29 -20.59 -1.99
CA GLN A 54 13.52 -20.95 -2.72
C GLN A 54 14.77 -20.78 -1.83
N LEU A 55 14.84 -19.74 -1.01
CA LEU A 55 15.93 -19.59 -0.02
C LEU A 55 15.98 -20.77 0.95
N GLN A 56 14.84 -21.18 1.51
CA GLN A 56 14.77 -22.33 2.42
C GLN A 56 15.19 -23.66 1.78
N ARG A 57 15.03 -23.78 0.45
CA ARG A 57 15.45 -24.98 -0.30
C ARG A 57 16.96 -25.11 -0.44
N PHE A 58 17.68 -24.00 -0.53
CA PHE A 58 19.09 -23.98 -0.89
C PHE A 58 20.01 -23.45 0.22
N THR A 59 19.45 -22.79 1.25
CA THR A 59 20.22 -22.13 2.31
C THR A 59 19.61 -22.40 3.69
N SER A 60 20.36 -22.06 4.74
CA SER A 60 19.93 -22.13 6.15
C SER A 60 19.06 -20.95 6.59
N ILE A 61 18.79 -19.97 5.72
CA ILE A 61 18.04 -18.74 6.03
C ILE A 61 16.67 -19.05 6.64
N LYS A 62 16.41 -18.46 7.81
CA LYS A 62 15.17 -18.67 8.58
C LYS A 62 14.13 -17.58 8.37
N GLY A 63 14.56 -16.39 7.94
CA GLY A 63 13.69 -15.28 7.70
C GLY A 63 14.26 -14.24 6.73
N ILE A 64 13.39 -13.46 6.13
CA ILE A 64 13.75 -12.33 5.27
C ILE A 64 12.85 -11.14 5.56
N CYS A 65 13.41 -9.94 5.43
CA CYS A 65 12.69 -8.70 5.48
C CYS A 65 13.05 -7.85 4.26
N LEU A 66 12.09 -7.64 3.36
CA LEU A 66 12.19 -6.71 2.24
C LEU A 66 11.76 -5.32 2.71
N GLN A 67 12.59 -4.32 2.42
CA GLN A 67 12.32 -2.91 2.67
C GLN A 67 12.42 -2.13 1.36
N PHE A 68 11.39 -1.35 1.04
CA PHE A 68 11.33 -0.44 -0.12
C PHE A 68 10.43 0.73 0.24
N ASP A 69 10.76 1.92 -0.19
CA ASP A 69 10.15 3.16 0.31
C ASP A 69 10.08 3.14 1.85
N ASP A 70 8.90 3.42 2.42
CA ASP A 70 8.63 3.31 3.87
C ASP A 70 7.99 1.97 4.28
N GLU A 71 7.88 1.00 3.35
CA GLU A 71 7.24 -0.29 3.60
C GLU A 71 8.25 -1.37 3.98
N ARG A 72 7.78 -2.29 4.85
CA ARG A 72 8.51 -3.49 5.26
C ARG A 72 7.62 -4.71 5.15
N LEU A 73 8.13 -5.73 4.45
CA LEU A 73 7.45 -7.02 4.28
C LEU A 73 8.37 -8.12 4.79
N SER A 74 7.91 -8.94 5.72
CA SER A 74 8.71 -10.04 6.30
C SER A 74 8.11 -11.41 6.00
N ARG A 75 8.98 -12.43 5.95
CA ARG A 75 8.61 -13.84 5.87
C ARG A 75 9.58 -14.65 6.73
N GLY A 76 9.04 -15.68 7.40
CA GLY A 76 9.81 -16.52 8.32
C GLY A 76 10.12 -15.83 9.64
N ASP A 77 11.15 -16.29 10.32
CA ASP A 77 11.58 -15.78 11.61
C ASP A 77 12.56 -14.61 11.41
N THR A 78 12.18 -13.43 11.88
CA THR A 78 12.97 -12.18 11.78
C THR A 78 13.26 -11.59 13.15
N THR A 79 13.42 -12.43 14.18
CA THR A 79 13.70 -12.00 15.56
C THR A 79 15.03 -11.26 15.64
N PRO A 80 15.14 -10.17 16.42
CA PRO A 80 16.37 -9.39 16.55
C PRO A 80 17.58 -10.19 17.12
N ALA A 81 17.32 -11.32 17.78
CA ALA A 81 18.37 -12.21 18.31
C ALA A 81 19.11 -12.99 17.22
N MET A 82 18.58 -13.03 15.98
CA MET A 82 19.22 -13.70 14.85
C MET A 82 20.35 -12.86 14.24
N GLN A 83 21.32 -13.55 13.66
CA GLN A 83 22.29 -12.89 12.80
C GLN A 83 21.60 -12.42 11.53
N SER A 84 21.93 -11.23 11.05
CA SER A 84 21.31 -10.66 9.88
C SER A 84 22.32 -10.10 8.90
N HIS A 85 22.03 -10.28 7.60
CA HIS A 85 22.83 -9.77 6.49
C HIS A 85 21.90 -8.95 5.59
N LYS A 86 22.25 -7.68 5.37
CA LYS A 86 21.48 -6.78 4.50
C LYS A 86 22.18 -6.68 3.16
N LEU A 87 21.43 -6.93 2.08
CA LEU A 87 21.86 -6.73 0.71
C LEU A 87 20.92 -5.74 0.02
N ASP A 88 21.51 -4.82 -0.72
CA ASP A 88 20.79 -3.75 -1.40
C ASP A 88 20.58 -4.04 -2.88
N TYR A 89 19.42 -3.65 -3.39
CA TYR A 89 19.13 -3.59 -4.82
C TYR A 89 19.31 -2.15 -5.31
N ARG A 90 20.18 -1.95 -6.32
CA ARG A 90 20.56 -0.62 -6.83
C ARG A 90 20.26 -0.49 -8.31
N ILE A 91 19.86 0.73 -8.73
CA ILE A 91 19.80 1.19 -10.10
C ILE A 91 20.60 2.48 -10.15
N GLU A 92 21.61 2.58 -11.00
CA GLU A 92 22.45 3.78 -11.17
C GLU A 92 22.90 4.39 -9.82
N HIS A 93 23.53 3.65 -8.95
CA HIS A 93 23.99 4.10 -7.62
C HIS A 93 22.91 4.40 -6.57
N ARG A 94 21.59 4.34 -6.93
CA ARG A 94 20.49 4.58 -6.00
C ARG A 94 19.92 3.27 -5.49
N VAL A 95 19.86 3.11 -4.18
CA VAL A 95 19.17 1.99 -3.54
C VAL A 95 17.67 2.17 -3.70
N TYR A 96 16.98 1.21 -4.35
CA TYR A 96 15.53 1.22 -4.51
C TYR A 96 14.82 0.21 -3.62
N ALA A 97 15.53 -0.81 -3.16
CA ALA A 97 15.05 -1.78 -2.18
C ALA A 97 16.21 -2.42 -1.45
N SER A 98 15.96 -3.03 -0.30
CA SER A 98 16.93 -3.84 0.41
C SER A 98 16.28 -5.09 1.02
N VAL A 99 17.02 -6.20 1.07
CA VAL A 99 16.57 -7.42 1.74
C VAL A 99 17.52 -7.73 2.87
N THR A 100 16.99 -7.88 4.07
CA THR A 100 17.69 -8.39 5.23
C THR A 100 17.38 -9.87 5.38
N TYR A 101 18.42 -10.69 5.41
CA TYR A 101 18.36 -12.14 5.56
C TYR A 101 18.70 -12.50 7.01
N TYR A 102 17.92 -13.37 7.63
CA TYR A 102 18.07 -13.78 9.03
C TYR A 102 18.43 -15.25 9.12
N ASP A 103 19.50 -15.57 9.87
CA ASP A 103 19.91 -16.95 10.15
C ASP A 103 20.13 -17.15 11.66
N ALA A 104 20.03 -18.40 12.12
CA ALA A 104 20.30 -18.78 13.49
C ALA A 104 21.79 -18.91 13.79
N LYS A 105 22.65 -19.03 12.76
CA LYS A 105 24.10 -19.22 12.83
C LYS A 105 24.79 -18.37 11.78
N LEU A 106 26.12 -18.26 11.88
CA LEU A 106 26.94 -17.69 10.80
C LEU A 106 26.69 -18.51 9.52
N VAL A 107 26.34 -17.80 8.45
CA VAL A 107 26.13 -18.38 7.11
C VAL A 107 27.49 -18.98 6.66
N ASP A 108 27.51 -20.25 6.28
CA ASP A 108 28.71 -20.85 5.74
C ASP A 108 29.05 -20.34 4.33
N VAL A 109 30.25 -20.61 3.83
CA VAL A 109 30.72 -20.10 2.53
C VAL A 109 29.84 -20.61 1.38
N ARG A 110 29.34 -21.84 1.47
CA ARG A 110 28.46 -22.43 0.44
C ARG A 110 27.08 -21.75 0.45
N ASP A 111 26.47 -21.64 1.61
CA ASP A 111 25.18 -20.98 1.77
C ASP A 111 25.25 -19.51 1.34
N TRP A 112 26.38 -18.83 1.61
CA TRP A 112 26.63 -17.46 1.16
C TRP A 112 26.66 -17.34 -0.36
N ARG A 113 27.32 -18.28 -1.06
CA ARG A 113 27.32 -18.32 -2.54
C ARG A 113 25.91 -18.55 -3.09
N TYR A 114 25.17 -19.49 -2.51
CA TYR A 114 23.79 -19.75 -2.92
C TYR A 114 22.89 -18.53 -2.68
N LEU A 115 23.04 -17.88 -1.53
CA LEU A 115 22.32 -16.66 -1.19
C LEU A 115 22.58 -15.57 -2.23
N HIS A 116 23.82 -15.29 -2.60
CA HIS A 116 24.15 -14.31 -3.63
C HIS A 116 23.59 -14.67 -5.00
N SER A 117 23.65 -15.92 -5.42
CA SER A 117 23.06 -16.37 -6.68
C SER A 117 21.55 -16.17 -6.69
N LEU A 118 20.85 -16.51 -5.59
CA LEU A 118 19.42 -16.32 -5.44
C LEU A 118 19.04 -14.83 -5.36
N HIS A 119 19.84 -14.02 -4.64
CA HIS A 119 19.64 -12.57 -4.57
C HIS A 119 19.71 -11.93 -5.97
N LYS A 120 20.69 -12.34 -6.78
CA LYS A 120 20.82 -11.90 -8.17
C LYS A 120 19.62 -12.31 -9.02
N CYS A 121 19.13 -13.55 -8.90
CA CYS A 121 17.94 -14.01 -9.63
C CYS A 121 16.68 -13.24 -9.22
N PHE A 122 16.59 -12.75 -8.01
CA PHE A 122 15.43 -12.01 -7.50
C PHE A 122 15.39 -10.56 -7.99
N THR A 123 16.51 -9.99 -8.48
CA THR A 123 16.64 -8.58 -8.86
C THR A 123 15.58 -8.13 -9.87
N ASN A 124 15.48 -8.80 -11.01
CA ASN A 124 14.53 -8.42 -12.06
C ASN A 124 13.08 -8.70 -11.70
N PRO A 125 12.70 -9.86 -11.13
CA PRO A 125 11.36 -10.09 -10.61
C PRO A 125 10.94 -9.05 -9.57
N LEU A 126 11.82 -8.68 -8.63
CA LEU A 126 11.55 -7.66 -7.63
C LEU A 126 11.34 -6.28 -8.27
N LYS A 127 12.22 -5.88 -9.20
CA LYS A 127 12.10 -4.61 -9.92
C LYS A 127 10.74 -4.52 -10.62
N ASN A 128 10.38 -5.54 -11.40
CA ASN A 128 9.10 -5.57 -12.12
C ASN A 128 7.90 -5.51 -11.16
N ALA A 129 7.96 -6.22 -10.04
CA ALA A 129 6.89 -6.19 -9.04
C ALA A 129 6.75 -4.82 -8.37
N LEU A 130 7.86 -4.13 -8.08
CA LEU A 130 7.85 -2.78 -7.51
C LEU A 130 7.36 -1.73 -8.52
N GLU A 131 7.79 -1.82 -9.79
CA GLU A 131 7.28 -0.96 -10.87
C GLU A 131 5.78 -1.14 -11.07
N HIS A 132 5.30 -2.39 -11.10
CA HIS A 132 3.87 -2.68 -11.18
C HIS A 132 3.10 -2.13 -9.97
N LEU A 133 3.63 -2.29 -8.74
CA LEU A 133 3.04 -1.74 -7.55
C LEU A 133 2.94 -0.21 -7.63
N MET A 134 3.99 0.46 -8.12
CA MET A 134 4.01 1.92 -8.31
C MET A 134 2.97 2.37 -9.33
N ILE A 135 2.90 1.71 -10.49
CA ILE A 135 1.87 1.99 -11.52
C ILE A 135 0.46 1.81 -10.93
N LYS A 136 0.25 0.72 -10.20
CA LYS A 136 -1.04 0.46 -9.54
C LYS A 136 -1.38 1.55 -8.52
N ARG A 137 -0.42 2.02 -7.72
CA ARG A 137 -0.63 3.14 -6.78
C ARG A 137 -0.99 4.43 -7.49
N LEU A 138 -0.29 4.78 -8.57
CA LEU A 138 -0.61 5.94 -9.40
C LEU A 138 -2.01 5.84 -10.01
N ALA A 139 -2.43 4.64 -10.41
CA ALA A 139 -3.75 4.38 -10.99
C ALA A 139 -4.89 4.36 -9.96
N THR A 140 -4.62 4.07 -8.67
CA THR A 140 -5.66 3.84 -7.65
C THR A 140 -5.62 4.81 -6.46
N LYS A 141 -4.61 5.69 -6.38
CA LYS A 141 -4.48 6.67 -5.29
C LYS A 141 -4.65 8.10 -5.79
N ASP A 142 -5.22 8.95 -4.96
CA ASP A 142 -5.19 10.41 -5.15
C ASP A 142 -3.80 10.93 -4.75
N HIS A 143 -3.16 11.68 -5.65
CA HIS A 143 -1.76 12.12 -5.48
C HIS A 143 -1.57 13.14 -4.36
N LEU A 144 -2.61 13.92 -4.03
CA LEU A 144 -2.54 14.94 -2.99
C LEU A 144 -2.79 14.38 -1.59
N THR A 145 -3.82 13.54 -1.48
CA THR A 145 -4.33 13.07 -0.18
C THR A 145 -3.88 11.65 0.19
N SER A 146 -3.32 10.89 -0.79
CA SER A 146 -2.97 9.48 -0.65
C SER A 146 -4.15 8.54 -0.33
N LEU A 147 -5.38 9.03 -0.32
CA LEU A 147 -6.58 8.22 -0.25
C LEU A 147 -6.78 7.41 -1.55
N GLY A 148 -7.71 6.46 -1.57
CA GLY A 148 -8.17 5.88 -2.83
C GLY A 148 -8.73 6.97 -3.74
N ASN A 149 -8.51 6.86 -5.06
CA ASN A 149 -9.14 7.71 -6.05
C ASN A 149 -10.50 7.12 -6.53
N ARG A 150 -11.15 7.75 -7.50
CA ARG A 150 -12.43 7.29 -8.06
C ARG A 150 -12.35 5.85 -8.59
N VAL A 151 -11.27 5.47 -9.26
CA VAL A 151 -11.09 4.10 -9.79
C VAL A 151 -11.04 3.09 -8.64
N CYS A 152 -10.26 3.39 -7.59
CA CYS A 152 -10.18 2.55 -6.40
C CYS A 152 -11.52 2.43 -5.67
N TYR A 153 -12.30 3.52 -5.60
CA TYR A 153 -13.65 3.52 -5.05
C TYR A 153 -14.57 2.55 -5.81
N GLU A 154 -14.65 2.67 -7.12
CA GLU A 154 -15.51 1.83 -7.97
C GLU A 154 -15.17 0.34 -7.85
N GLU A 155 -13.87 -0.01 -7.88
CA GLU A 155 -13.40 -1.39 -7.70
C GLU A 155 -13.77 -1.93 -6.31
N THR A 156 -13.57 -1.12 -5.26
CA THR A 156 -13.84 -1.53 -3.87
C THR A 156 -15.33 -1.70 -3.62
N LEU A 157 -16.15 -0.75 -4.09
CA LEU A 157 -17.60 -0.79 -3.94
C LEU A 157 -18.18 -2.04 -4.63
N ASN A 158 -17.79 -2.32 -5.88
CA ASN A 158 -18.26 -3.49 -6.61
C ASN A 158 -17.87 -4.81 -5.90
N LYS A 159 -16.69 -4.84 -5.27
CA LYS A 159 -16.25 -5.98 -4.48
C LYS A 159 -17.09 -6.16 -3.21
N LEU A 160 -17.38 -5.08 -2.48
CA LEU A 160 -18.22 -5.12 -1.28
C LEU A 160 -19.66 -5.54 -1.61
N ILE A 161 -20.25 -4.99 -2.66
CA ILE A 161 -21.58 -5.41 -3.15
C ILE A 161 -21.58 -6.92 -3.44
N SER A 162 -20.58 -7.41 -4.17
CA SER A 162 -20.46 -8.84 -4.49
C SER A 162 -20.27 -9.73 -3.25
N GLN A 163 -19.62 -9.23 -2.21
CA GLN A 163 -19.45 -9.93 -0.93
C GLN A 163 -20.74 -9.92 -0.12
N ALA A 164 -21.44 -8.79 -0.04
CA ALA A 164 -22.71 -8.63 0.64
C ALA A 164 -23.80 -9.58 0.07
N TYR A 165 -23.87 -9.71 -1.26
CA TYR A 165 -24.77 -10.67 -1.89
C TYR A 165 -24.48 -12.11 -1.53
N ARG A 166 -23.21 -12.50 -1.38
CA ARG A 166 -22.81 -13.89 -1.12
C ARG A 166 -22.88 -14.27 0.36
N LYS A 167 -22.48 -13.37 1.24
CA LYS A 167 -22.30 -13.66 2.67
C LYS A 167 -23.38 -13.03 3.54
N GLY A 168 -24.11 -12.03 3.04
CA GLY A 168 -25.05 -11.23 3.83
C GLY A 168 -24.36 -10.18 4.68
N ASP A 169 -23.09 -9.85 4.38
CA ASP A 169 -22.34 -8.80 5.09
C ASP A 169 -23.03 -7.44 4.86
N SER A 170 -23.06 -6.58 5.89
CA SER A 170 -23.55 -5.21 5.80
C SER A 170 -22.40 -4.24 5.57
N PHE A 171 -22.66 -3.13 4.89
CA PHE A 171 -21.74 -2.02 4.80
C PHE A 171 -22.49 -0.71 4.57
N SER A 172 -21.85 0.41 4.91
CA SER A 172 -22.37 1.75 4.72
C SER A 172 -21.49 2.54 3.77
N LEU A 173 -22.11 3.33 2.90
CA LEU A 173 -21.46 4.35 2.10
C LEU A 173 -21.70 5.71 2.74
N LEU A 174 -20.64 6.46 3.01
CA LEU A 174 -20.67 7.86 3.39
C LEU A 174 -20.23 8.71 2.21
N ALA A 175 -21.05 9.65 1.77
CA ALA A 175 -20.68 10.73 0.86
C ALA A 175 -20.35 11.98 1.68
N LEU A 176 -19.19 12.60 1.44
CA LEU A 176 -18.71 13.74 2.21
C LEU A 176 -18.28 14.88 1.27
N ASP A 177 -18.53 16.11 1.71
CA ASP A 177 -18.14 17.31 0.97
C ASP A 177 -17.69 18.40 1.95
N LEU A 178 -16.64 19.15 1.59
CA LEU A 178 -16.10 20.22 2.41
C LEU A 178 -16.89 21.52 2.21
N ASN A 179 -17.54 21.98 3.25
CA ASN A 179 -18.27 23.24 3.22
C ASN A 179 -17.32 24.43 3.07
N LYS A 180 -17.68 25.34 2.15
CA LYS A 180 -16.95 26.59 1.89
C LYS A 180 -15.52 26.40 1.34
N PHE A 181 -15.16 25.22 0.83
CA PHE A 181 -13.82 24.94 0.30
C PHE A 181 -13.43 25.90 -0.83
N LYS A 182 -14.37 26.21 -1.75
CA LYS A 182 -14.13 27.21 -2.80
C LYS A 182 -13.72 28.56 -2.22
N ALA A 183 -14.38 29.04 -1.17
CA ALA A 183 -14.05 30.30 -0.51
C ALA A 183 -12.63 30.27 0.10
N VAL A 184 -12.16 29.14 0.59
CA VAL A 184 -10.78 28.98 1.05
C VAL A 184 -9.80 29.17 -0.12
N ASN A 185 -10.05 28.53 -1.26
CA ASN A 185 -9.20 28.70 -2.45
C ASN A 185 -9.20 30.16 -2.96
N ASP A 186 -10.37 30.76 -3.04
CA ASP A 186 -10.52 32.13 -3.55
C ASP A 186 -9.85 33.17 -2.62
N THR A 187 -9.84 32.93 -1.30
CA THR A 187 -9.30 33.86 -0.30
C THR A 187 -7.82 33.63 0.00
N TYR A 188 -7.40 32.35 0.10
CA TYR A 188 -6.07 31.97 0.60
C TYR A 188 -5.19 31.27 -0.42
N GLY A 189 -5.70 31.07 -1.64
CA GLY A 189 -5.01 30.40 -2.75
C GLY A 189 -5.04 28.88 -2.69
N HIS A 190 -4.81 28.25 -3.86
CA HIS A 190 -4.87 26.79 -4.04
C HIS A 190 -3.91 25.99 -3.14
N GLN A 191 -2.72 26.53 -2.84
CA GLN A 191 -1.79 25.87 -1.91
C GLN A 191 -2.36 25.70 -0.49
N THR A 192 -3.22 26.64 -0.06
CA THR A 192 -3.91 26.53 1.22
C THR A 192 -5.03 25.51 1.14
N GLY A 193 -5.78 25.50 0.02
CA GLY A 193 -6.77 24.46 -0.26
C GLY A 193 -6.17 23.07 -0.26
N ASP A 194 -5.01 22.87 -0.89
CA ASP A 194 -4.30 21.59 -0.88
C ASP A 194 -3.93 21.13 0.53
N LYS A 195 -3.47 22.04 1.39
CA LYS A 195 -3.22 21.73 2.81
C LYS A 195 -4.50 21.34 3.56
N VAL A 196 -5.62 22.03 3.27
CA VAL A 196 -6.93 21.70 3.86
C VAL A 196 -7.35 20.29 3.45
N LEU A 197 -7.28 19.96 2.17
CA LEU A 197 -7.60 18.63 1.64
C LEU A 197 -6.74 17.53 2.28
N THR A 198 -5.43 17.76 2.38
CA THR A 198 -4.48 16.83 3.00
C THR A 198 -4.80 16.61 4.48
N VAL A 199 -5.07 17.68 5.23
CA VAL A 199 -5.41 17.56 6.66
C VAL A 199 -6.77 16.89 6.85
N PHE A 200 -7.77 17.19 6.01
CA PHE A 200 -9.05 16.52 6.08
C PHE A 200 -8.94 15.02 5.80
N SER A 201 -8.15 14.63 4.81
CA SER A 201 -7.89 13.21 4.52
C SER A 201 -7.25 12.47 5.70
N GLN A 202 -6.32 13.11 6.41
CA GLN A 202 -5.72 12.56 7.63
C GLN A 202 -6.76 12.39 8.74
N VAL A 203 -7.66 13.37 8.91
CA VAL A 203 -8.78 13.26 9.87
C VAL A 203 -9.67 12.07 9.51
N LEU A 204 -10.04 11.89 8.24
CA LEU A 204 -10.82 10.72 7.81
C LEU A 204 -10.11 9.41 8.16
N GLN A 205 -8.84 9.28 7.81
CA GLN A 205 -8.07 8.06 8.11
C GLN A 205 -8.02 7.74 9.61
N HIS A 206 -7.89 8.76 10.49
CA HIS A 206 -7.91 8.56 11.94
C HIS A 206 -9.29 8.20 12.49
N CYS A 207 -10.35 8.55 11.77
CA CYS A 207 -11.72 8.20 12.15
C CYS A 207 -12.16 6.82 11.68
N LEU A 208 -11.39 6.13 10.84
CA LEU A 208 -11.75 4.86 10.25
C LEU A 208 -10.96 3.71 10.86
N ARG A 209 -11.52 2.49 10.79
CA ARG A 209 -10.84 1.24 11.15
C ARG A 209 -9.98 0.77 9.97
N ASP A 210 -9.04 -0.16 10.22
CA ASP A 210 -8.19 -0.74 9.17
C ASP A 210 -8.97 -1.45 8.05
N ILE A 211 -10.18 -1.92 8.33
CA ILE A 211 -11.06 -2.57 7.36
C ILE A 211 -11.93 -1.60 6.56
N ASP A 212 -12.05 -0.35 7.01
CA ASP A 212 -12.80 0.70 6.33
C ASP A 212 -11.95 1.35 5.23
N HIS A 213 -12.61 1.99 4.28
CA HIS A 213 -11.95 2.60 3.14
C HIS A 213 -12.34 4.06 2.97
N ALA A 214 -11.36 4.92 2.68
CA ALA A 214 -11.58 6.32 2.35
C ALA A 214 -11.06 6.65 0.96
N PHE A 215 -11.81 7.49 0.24
CA PHE A 215 -11.54 7.88 -1.14
C PHE A 215 -11.75 9.39 -1.32
N ARG A 216 -10.99 9.95 -2.27
CA ARG A 216 -11.28 11.27 -2.83
C ARG A 216 -11.75 11.10 -4.25
N LEU A 217 -12.98 11.51 -4.53
CA LEU A 217 -13.61 11.32 -5.84
C LEU A 217 -13.27 12.45 -6.82
N GLY A 218 -12.99 13.65 -6.32
CA GLY A 218 -12.56 14.82 -7.08
C GLY A 218 -12.76 16.10 -6.27
N GLY A 219 -12.04 17.15 -6.57
CA GLY A 219 -12.22 18.45 -5.89
C GLY A 219 -12.21 18.33 -4.35
N ASP A 220 -13.33 18.68 -3.75
CA ASP A 220 -13.66 18.61 -2.32
C ASP A 220 -14.61 17.45 -1.94
N GLU A 221 -14.86 16.53 -2.88
CA GLU A 221 -15.72 15.37 -2.69
C GLU A 221 -14.94 14.16 -2.20
N PHE A 222 -15.39 13.57 -1.09
CA PHE A 222 -14.83 12.37 -0.50
C PHE A 222 -15.91 11.30 -0.31
N CYS A 223 -15.46 10.06 -0.19
CA CYS A 223 -16.33 8.93 0.11
C CYS A 223 -15.67 8.00 1.11
N CYS A 224 -16.46 7.39 2.02
CA CYS A 224 -15.98 6.29 2.86
C CYS A 224 -16.89 5.08 2.67
N LEU A 225 -16.29 3.89 2.68
CA LEU A 225 -16.99 2.61 2.74
C LEU A 225 -16.69 1.98 4.10
N LEU A 226 -17.70 1.87 4.94
CA LEU A 226 -17.62 1.30 6.29
C LEU A 226 -18.09 -0.15 6.21
N VAL A 227 -17.25 -1.08 6.63
CA VAL A 227 -17.48 -2.52 6.48
C VAL A 227 -18.01 -3.11 7.78
N ASP A 228 -18.95 -4.05 7.66
CA ASP A 228 -19.55 -4.76 8.80
C ASP A 228 -20.09 -3.78 9.86
N ILE A 229 -21.08 -2.99 9.43
CA ILE A 229 -21.61 -1.87 10.22
C ILE A 229 -23.12 -1.71 9.99
N ASP A 230 -23.83 -1.32 11.06
CA ASP A 230 -25.23 -0.96 10.99
C ASP A 230 -25.44 0.58 10.93
N GLN A 231 -26.72 1.00 10.95
CA GLN A 231 -27.08 2.40 10.85
C GLN A 231 -26.64 3.22 12.07
N GLU A 232 -26.77 2.67 13.29
CA GLU A 232 -26.41 3.37 14.51
C GLU A 232 -24.89 3.57 14.58
N GLU A 233 -24.14 2.52 14.29
CA GLU A 233 -22.67 2.57 14.24
C GLU A 233 -22.17 3.53 13.15
N SER A 234 -22.83 3.56 11.97
CA SER A 234 -22.51 4.50 10.90
C SER A 234 -22.68 5.94 11.37
N GLN A 235 -23.77 6.25 12.10
CA GLN A 235 -23.98 7.58 12.68
C GLN A 235 -22.90 7.96 13.70
N LEU A 236 -22.43 7.01 14.52
CA LEU A 236 -21.33 7.26 15.46
C LEU A 236 -20.02 7.62 14.73
N VAL A 237 -19.75 6.98 13.59
CA VAL A 237 -18.58 7.34 12.76
C VAL A 237 -18.73 8.74 12.20
N MET A 238 -19.92 9.12 11.69
CA MET A 238 -20.19 10.47 11.20
C MET A 238 -19.99 11.53 12.30
N GLN A 239 -20.52 11.29 13.50
CA GLN A 239 -20.31 12.18 14.65
C GLN A 239 -18.83 12.32 15.01
N ARG A 240 -18.08 11.23 14.98
CA ARG A 240 -16.64 11.24 15.22
C ARG A 240 -15.90 12.08 14.18
N ILE A 241 -16.26 11.96 12.90
CA ILE A 241 -15.68 12.78 11.81
C ILE A 241 -15.99 14.26 12.06
N HIS A 242 -17.25 14.63 12.29
CA HIS A 242 -17.63 16.02 12.57
C HIS A 242 -16.87 16.61 13.76
N LYS A 243 -16.76 15.86 14.85
CA LYS A 243 -16.02 16.28 16.05
C LYS A 243 -14.55 16.52 15.74
N MET A 244 -13.89 15.56 15.08
CA MET A 244 -12.46 15.66 14.74
C MET A 244 -12.18 16.82 13.77
N VAL A 245 -13.07 17.06 12.81
CA VAL A 245 -12.98 18.21 11.90
C VAL A 245 -13.10 19.52 12.68
N ALA A 246 -14.07 19.64 13.57
CA ALA A 246 -14.29 20.85 14.39
C ALA A 246 -13.15 21.14 15.37
N GLU A 247 -12.49 20.10 15.89
CA GLU A 247 -11.36 20.18 16.82
C GLU A 247 -10.02 20.40 16.13
N ASN A 248 -9.91 20.13 14.83
CA ASN A 248 -8.66 20.29 14.09
C ASN A 248 -8.27 21.77 13.95
N LYS A 249 -7.08 22.11 14.42
CA LYS A 249 -6.60 23.51 14.49
C LYS A 249 -6.55 24.19 13.12
N LEU A 250 -6.15 23.46 12.06
CA LEU A 250 -6.03 24.02 10.71
C LEU A 250 -7.40 24.20 10.07
N LEU A 251 -8.28 23.21 10.13
CA LEU A 251 -9.62 23.29 9.58
C LEU A 251 -10.44 24.38 10.27
N LYS A 252 -10.34 24.48 11.59
CA LYS A 252 -10.95 25.56 12.38
C LYS A 252 -10.42 26.94 12.00
N LYS A 253 -9.11 27.08 11.76
CA LYS A 253 -8.49 28.36 11.35
C LYS A 253 -9.11 28.89 10.05
N TYR A 254 -9.40 28.03 9.11
CA TYR A 254 -9.98 28.39 7.81
C TYR A 254 -11.51 28.24 7.76
N ASN A 255 -12.14 28.01 8.92
CA ASN A 255 -13.60 27.84 9.03
C ASN A 255 -14.18 26.79 8.09
N VAL A 256 -13.46 25.66 7.94
CA VAL A 256 -13.84 24.52 7.13
C VAL A 256 -14.58 23.52 7.99
N SER A 257 -15.77 23.11 7.54
CA SER A 257 -16.55 21.99 8.06
C SER A 257 -16.85 21.01 6.95
N CYS A 258 -17.51 19.91 7.24
CA CYS A 258 -17.97 18.97 6.23
C CYS A 258 -19.45 18.66 6.43
N SER A 259 -20.14 18.34 5.33
CA SER A 259 -21.46 17.70 5.33
C SER A 259 -21.27 16.22 4.98
N ILE A 260 -22.08 15.32 5.55
CA ILE A 260 -21.94 13.87 5.39
C ILE A 260 -23.33 13.27 5.20
N GLY A 261 -23.56 12.61 4.07
CA GLY A 261 -24.74 11.77 3.89
C GLY A 261 -24.38 10.30 3.95
N ALA A 262 -25.23 9.45 4.48
CA ALA A 262 -24.98 8.02 4.69
C ALA A 262 -26.05 7.14 4.05
N ALA A 263 -25.66 6.03 3.46
CA ALA A 263 -26.59 5.00 3.01
C ALA A 263 -26.07 3.62 3.39
N ILE A 264 -26.89 2.84 4.09
CA ILE A 264 -26.64 1.42 4.30
C ILE A 264 -26.98 0.66 3.03
N PHE A 265 -26.13 -0.27 2.63
CA PHE A 265 -26.37 -1.14 1.48
C PHE A 265 -27.61 -2.01 1.71
N ASP A 266 -28.50 -2.00 0.76
CA ASP A 266 -29.65 -2.91 0.64
C ASP A 266 -29.45 -3.84 -0.56
N LYS A 267 -29.99 -5.05 -0.50
CA LYS A 267 -29.88 -6.04 -1.59
C LYS A 267 -30.54 -5.60 -2.91
N LEU A 268 -31.33 -4.57 -2.90
CA LEU A 268 -31.92 -3.97 -4.10
C LEU A 268 -31.03 -2.88 -4.70
N ASP A 269 -29.94 -2.48 -4.00
CA ASP A 269 -29.06 -1.42 -4.48
C ASP A 269 -28.12 -1.91 -5.60
N THR A 270 -27.98 -1.04 -6.58
CA THR A 270 -26.81 -1.00 -7.46
C THR A 270 -25.76 -0.05 -6.86
N SER A 271 -24.53 -0.02 -7.42
CA SER A 271 -23.53 0.97 -7.05
C SER A 271 -24.08 2.41 -7.16
N ASP A 272 -24.81 2.68 -8.25
CA ASP A 272 -25.36 4.02 -8.53
C ASP A 272 -26.49 4.40 -7.58
N SER A 273 -27.42 3.47 -7.27
CA SER A 273 -28.53 3.75 -6.36
C SER A 273 -28.07 3.96 -4.93
N LEU A 274 -27.10 3.19 -4.46
CA LEU A 274 -26.52 3.36 -3.14
C LEU A 274 -25.84 4.73 -3.00
N PHE A 275 -25.03 5.12 -4.00
CA PHE A 275 -24.38 6.42 -4.01
C PHE A 275 -25.41 7.55 -4.06
N ALA A 276 -26.44 7.43 -4.91
CA ALA A 276 -27.49 8.45 -5.02
C ALA A 276 -28.22 8.67 -3.69
N ARG A 277 -28.52 7.62 -2.93
CA ARG A 277 -29.16 7.75 -1.60
C ARG A 277 -28.28 8.50 -0.60
N ALA A 278 -26.96 8.21 -0.58
CA ALA A 278 -26.02 8.92 0.28
C ALA A 278 -25.88 10.40 -0.14
N ASP A 279 -25.84 10.67 -1.44
CA ASP A 279 -25.72 12.03 -1.99
C ASP A 279 -26.99 12.85 -1.71
N GLU A 280 -28.18 12.26 -1.80
CA GLU A 280 -29.44 12.91 -1.45
C GLU A 280 -29.48 13.34 0.03
N GLU A 281 -29.00 12.47 0.94
CA GLU A 281 -28.88 12.81 2.37
C GLU A 281 -27.83 13.92 2.58
N LEU A 282 -26.69 13.84 1.92
CA LEU A 282 -25.65 14.89 1.95
C LEU A 282 -26.22 16.24 1.50
N TYR A 283 -26.98 16.25 0.41
CA TYR A 283 -27.57 17.47 -0.11
C TYR A 283 -28.62 18.08 0.84
N SER A 284 -29.39 17.25 1.54
CA SER A 284 -30.34 17.70 2.55
C SER A 284 -29.65 18.43 3.72
N GLN A 285 -28.53 17.94 4.15
CA GLN A 285 -27.72 18.57 5.22
C GLN A 285 -27.07 19.89 4.80
N LYS A 286 -26.71 20.05 3.51
CA LYS A 286 -26.16 21.32 3.01
C LYS A 286 -27.21 22.47 2.97
N LYS A 287 -28.50 22.13 2.96
CA LYS A 287 -29.57 23.10 2.93
C LYS A 287 -30.09 23.50 4.31
N ALA A 288 -29.80 22.73 5.33
CA ALA A 288 -30.22 22.99 6.72
C ALA A 288 -29.22 23.93 7.43
#